data_9b90e55638dae22ca40e611436fda992
#
_entry.id   9b90e55638dae22ca40e611436fda992
#
_cell.length_a   1.000
_cell.length_b   1.000
_cell.length_c   1.000
_cell.angle_alpha   90.00
_cell.angle_beta   90.00
_cell.angle_gamma   90.00
#
_symmetry.space_group_name_H-M   'P 1'
#
loop_
_entity.id
_entity.type
_entity.pdbx_description
1 polymer ?
#
loop_
_entity_poly.entity_id
_entity_poly.type
_entity_poly.pdbx_seq_one_letter_code
_entity_poly.pdbx_strand_id
1 'polypeptide(L)'
;MLDVPCGQGRHAHLLAEAGFNVDALDYSADLLAIARQRGTGRTLRYTRGDMRKLPARWSGRFDGLVNLFTSFGFFLNPADDRQVIREFARVLAPGGVMIWHGGSRDGVMARFLSRDWWPTGDGTMVGHERSFDPLSGVLTVHTKWTGPAGAGEREHRIRLYTADHLASLCAEAGLIVEEAYDGWNDRPLARRSTEMTLVARKRELPRRGRGR
;
A
#
# COMPACT_ATOMS: atom_id res chain seq x y z
N MET A 1 6.04 7.51 -12.80
CA MET A 1 5.35 7.03 -11.58
C MET A 1 5.97 5.74 -11.08
N LEU A 2 5.83 5.45 -9.79
CA LEU A 2 6.21 4.15 -9.19
C LEU A 2 4.96 3.49 -8.60
N ASP A 3 4.69 2.21 -8.95
CA ASP A 3 3.69 1.34 -8.32
C ASP A 3 4.42 0.31 -7.44
N VAL A 4 4.18 0.35 -6.10
CA VAL A 4 4.94 -0.46 -5.13
C VAL A 4 4.14 -0.80 -3.87
N PRO A 5 3.96 -2.11 -3.55
CA PRO A 5 4.19 -3.26 -4.41
C PRO A 5 3.09 -3.39 -5.47
N CYS A 6 3.47 -3.76 -6.67
CA CYS A 6 2.55 -3.77 -7.82
C CYS A 6 1.74 -5.08 -7.98
N GLY A 7 2.09 -6.13 -7.24
CA GLY A 7 1.46 -7.43 -7.37
C GLY A 7 1.50 -7.95 -8.81
N GLN A 8 0.34 -8.38 -9.30
CA GLN A 8 0.17 -8.84 -10.69
C GLN A 8 0.02 -7.71 -11.72
N GLY A 9 0.42 -6.47 -11.38
CA GLY A 9 0.53 -5.35 -12.31
C GLY A 9 -0.78 -4.68 -12.73
N ARG A 10 -1.89 -4.92 -12.04
CA ARG A 10 -3.21 -4.39 -12.43
C ARG A 10 -3.22 -2.86 -12.53
N HIS A 11 -2.71 -2.18 -11.50
CA HIS A 11 -2.68 -0.72 -11.47
C HIS A 11 -1.55 -0.15 -12.31
N ALA A 12 -0.38 -0.79 -12.29
CA ALA A 12 0.75 -0.40 -13.13
C ALA A 12 0.35 -0.37 -14.62
N HIS A 13 -0.46 -1.33 -15.07
CA HIS A 13 -0.96 -1.39 -16.44
C HIS A 13 -1.93 -0.24 -16.74
N LEU A 14 -2.93 -0.03 -15.89
CA LEU A 14 -3.90 1.07 -16.03
C LEU A 14 -3.22 2.45 -16.02
N LEU A 15 -2.22 2.64 -15.17
CA LEU A 15 -1.43 3.88 -15.15
C LEU A 15 -0.65 4.08 -16.45
N ALA A 16 -0.07 3.01 -17.00
CA ALA A 16 0.63 3.09 -18.28
C ALA A 16 -0.31 3.38 -19.46
N GLU A 17 -1.52 2.80 -19.45
CA GLU A 17 -2.59 3.11 -20.42
C GLU A 17 -3.07 4.55 -20.31
N ALA A 18 -3.10 5.10 -19.09
CA ALA A 18 -3.40 6.52 -18.86
C ALA A 18 -2.27 7.47 -19.27
N GLY A 19 -1.18 6.96 -19.87
CA GLY A 19 -0.09 7.77 -20.42
C GLY A 19 1.08 8.02 -19.47
N PHE A 20 1.10 7.43 -18.28
CA PHE A 20 2.23 7.57 -17.37
C PHE A 20 3.40 6.64 -17.74
N ASN A 21 4.63 7.11 -17.52
CA ASN A 21 5.80 6.23 -17.47
C ASN A 21 5.85 5.56 -16.09
N VAL A 22 5.69 4.23 -16.04
CA VAL A 22 5.55 3.46 -14.81
C VAL A 22 6.74 2.51 -14.63
N ASP A 23 7.42 2.64 -13.51
CA ASP A 23 8.23 1.58 -12.94
C ASP A 23 7.37 0.89 -11.85
N ALA A 24 7.32 -0.43 -11.85
CA ALA A 24 6.52 -1.23 -10.95
C ALA A 24 7.41 -2.24 -10.23
N LEU A 25 7.27 -2.35 -8.90
CA LEU A 25 8.12 -3.23 -8.10
C LEU A 25 7.26 -4.16 -7.25
N ASP A 26 7.63 -5.43 -7.20
CA ASP A 26 7.08 -6.41 -6.26
C ASP A 26 8.15 -7.39 -5.80
N TYR A 27 7.94 -7.99 -4.63
CA TYR A 27 8.83 -9.02 -4.09
C TYR A 27 8.57 -10.40 -4.71
N SER A 28 7.31 -10.72 -5.04
CA SER A 28 6.88 -12.01 -5.56
C SER A 28 7.28 -12.18 -7.03
N ALA A 29 8.10 -13.18 -7.30
CA ALA A 29 8.44 -13.56 -8.68
C ALA A 29 7.22 -14.04 -9.48
N ASP A 30 6.31 -14.76 -8.81
CA ASP A 30 5.11 -15.34 -9.44
C ASP A 30 4.11 -14.25 -9.84
N LEU A 31 3.85 -13.28 -8.94
CA LEU A 31 3.01 -12.14 -9.26
C LEU A 31 3.59 -11.31 -10.42
N LEU A 32 4.90 -11.11 -10.42
CA LEU A 32 5.58 -10.42 -11.52
C LEU A 32 5.56 -11.21 -12.84
N ALA A 33 5.55 -12.53 -12.79
CA ALA A 33 5.37 -13.35 -13.99
C ALA A 33 4.00 -13.11 -14.62
N ILE A 34 2.94 -13.08 -13.79
CA ILE A 34 1.57 -12.74 -14.23
C ILE A 34 1.51 -11.30 -14.75
N ALA A 35 2.14 -10.37 -14.04
CA ALA A 35 2.19 -8.96 -14.46
C ALA A 35 2.80 -8.78 -15.85
N ARG A 36 3.91 -9.47 -16.13
CA ARG A 36 4.57 -9.42 -17.44
C ARG A 36 3.74 -10.03 -18.56
N GLN A 37 2.91 -11.04 -18.28
CA GLN A 37 1.98 -11.61 -19.26
C GLN A 37 0.89 -10.62 -19.69
N ARG A 38 0.50 -9.68 -18.81
CA ARG A 38 -0.46 -8.60 -19.13
C ARG A 38 0.12 -7.57 -20.10
N GLY A 39 1.42 -7.42 -20.12
CA GLY A 39 2.13 -6.51 -21.00
C GLY A 39 3.32 -5.83 -20.33
N THR A 40 4.31 -5.56 -21.14
CA THR A 40 5.47 -4.73 -20.81
C THR A 40 5.71 -3.79 -21.97
N GLY A 41 6.45 -2.71 -21.77
CA GLY A 41 6.72 -1.79 -22.88
C GLY A 41 7.69 -0.67 -22.50
N ARG A 42 7.77 0.30 -23.39
CA ARG A 42 8.64 1.50 -23.17
C ARG A 42 8.19 2.30 -21.94
N THR A 43 6.88 2.30 -21.67
CA THR A 43 6.25 3.08 -20.60
C THR A 43 5.97 2.24 -19.34
N LEU A 44 6.16 0.92 -19.37
CA LEU A 44 5.87 0.03 -18.23
C LEU A 44 7.00 -0.99 -18.01
N ARG A 45 7.66 -0.91 -16.86
CA ARG A 45 8.78 -1.79 -16.48
C ARG A 45 8.52 -2.43 -15.13
N TYR A 46 8.75 -3.74 -15.04
CA TYR A 46 8.63 -4.52 -13.80
C TYR A 46 10.00 -4.88 -13.23
N THR A 47 10.18 -4.61 -11.94
CA THR A 47 11.40 -4.91 -11.18
C THR A 47 11.05 -5.80 -10.00
N ARG A 48 11.80 -6.89 -9.78
CA ARG A 48 11.70 -7.65 -8.54
C ARG A 48 12.53 -6.97 -7.46
N GLY A 49 11.93 -6.74 -6.28
CA GLY A 49 12.63 -6.09 -5.18
C GLY A 49 11.82 -6.01 -3.91
N ASP A 50 12.48 -5.56 -2.85
CA ASP A 50 11.88 -5.33 -1.54
C ASP A 50 11.60 -3.83 -1.38
N MET A 51 10.39 -3.45 -0.98
CA MET A 51 10.02 -2.06 -0.80
C MET A 51 10.75 -1.38 0.37
N ARG A 52 11.38 -2.17 1.28
CA ARG A 52 12.26 -1.64 2.34
C ARG A 52 13.62 -1.19 1.82
N LYS A 53 13.98 -1.58 0.59
CA LYS A 53 15.26 -1.25 -0.06
C LYS A 53 15.07 -1.09 -1.56
N LEU A 54 14.52 0.05 -1.96
CA LEU A 54 14.31 0.37 -3.37
C LEU A 54 15.66 0.62 -4.07
N PRO A 55 15.75 0.37 -5.40
CA PRO A 55 16.98 0.59 -6.15
C PRO A 55 17.58 1.98 -5.92
N ALA A 56 18.88 2.07 -5.65
CA ALA A 56 19.56 3.34 -5.35
C ALA A 56 19.41 4.37 -6.48
N ARG A 57 19.43 3.90 -7.75
CA ARG A 57 19.23 4.73 -8.95
C ARG A 57 17.86 5.40 -9.04
N TRP A 58 16.93 5.04 -8.15
CA TRP A 58 15.57 5.63 -8.10
C TRP A 58 15.46 6.84 -7.19
N SER A 59 16.55 7.26 -6.52
CA SER A 59 16.54 8.43 -5.65
C SER A 59 16.08 9.68 -6.39
N GLY A 60 15.03 10.36 -5.88
CA GLY A 60 14.50 11.60 -6.44
C GLY A 60 13.96 11.50 -7.87
N ARG A 61 13.53 10.31 -8.29
CA ARG A 61 13.20 10.03 -9.70
C ARG A 61 11.73 10.16 -10.05
N PHE A 62 10.84 9.95 -9.10
CA PHE A 62 9.42 9.81 -9.40
C PHE A 62 8.61 11.04 -8.97
N ASP A 63 7.78 11.57 -9.88
CA ASP A 63 6.81 12.63 -9.57
C ASP A 63 5.60 12.08 -8.81
N GLY A 64 5.33 10.78 -8.91
CA GLY A 64 4.25 10.10 -8.21
C GLY A 64 4.61 8.67 -7.81
N LEU A 65 4.10 8.26 -6.66
CA LEU A 65 4.20 6.91 -6.12
C LEU A 65 2.83 6.45 -5.63
N VAL A 66 2.48 5.22 -5.92
CA VAL A 66 1.25 4.59 -5.39
C VAL A 66 1.61 3.35 -4.58
N ASN A 67 0.99 3.22 -3.39
CA ASN A 67 1.01 2.04 -2.55
C ASN A 67 -0.44 1.71 -2.17
N LEU A 68 -1.02 0.72 -2.82
CA LEU A 68 -2.46 0.52 -2.86
C LEU A 68 -2.89 -0.83 -2.28
N PHE A 69 -4.19 -0.92 -1.93
CA PHE A 69 -4.88 -2.14 -1.51
C PHE A 69 -4.24 -2.84 -0.31
N THR A 70 -3.97 -2.04 0.74
CA THR A 70 -3.50 -2.59 2.02
C THR A 70 -2.20 -3.39 1.88
N SER A 71 -1.29 -2.93 1.03
CA SER A 71 0.03 -3.57 0.83
C SER A 71 1.08 -3.16 1.86
N PHE A 72 0.75 -2.23 2.76
CA PHE A 72 1.60 -1.72 3.83
C PHE A 72 1.17 -2.29 5.18
N GLY A 73 2.13 -2.52 6.10
CA GLY A 73 1.84 -3.05 7.44
C GLY A 73 2.05 -4.56 7.60
N PHE A 74 2.51 -5.26 6.55
CA PHE A 74 2.80 -6.70 6.63
C PHE A 74 4.11 -7.05 7.32
N PHE A 75 4.95 -6.05 7.63
CA PHE A 75 6.18 -6.30 8.39
C PHE A 75 5.87 -6.37 9.89
N LEU A 76 6.35 -7.41 10.54
CA LEU A 76 6.14 -7.59 11.98
C LEU A 76 6.92 -6.58 12.82
N ASN A 77 8.09 -6.15 12.33
CA ASN A 77 8.89 -5.11 12.97
C ASN A 77 8.43 -3.72 12.52
N PRO A 78 7.97 -2.84 13.45
CA PRO A 78 7.56 -1.47 13.09
C PRO A 78 8.66 -0.62 12.44
N ALA A 79 9.93 -0.96 12.69
CA ALA A 79 11.06 -0.28 12.05
C ALA A 79 11.10 -0.51 10.54
N ASP A 80 10.61 -1.66 10.07
CA ASP A 80 10.51 -1.96 8.64
C ASP A 80 9.46 -1.09 7.95
N ASP A 81 8.30 -0.89 8.59
CA ASP A 81 7.25 0.01 8.07
C ASP A 81 7.78 1.46 7.96
N ARG A 82 8.49 1.92 9.00
CA ARG A 82 9.16 3.23 8.97
C ARG A 82 10.21 3.31 7.86
N GLN A 83 10.97 2.24 7.64
CA GLN A 83 11.95 2.16 6.56
C GLN A 83 11.28 2.24 5.18
N VAL A 84 10.13 1.60 4.97
CA VAL A 84 9.37 1.69 3.72
C VAL A 84 8.98 3.15 3.43
N ILE A 85 8.42 3.87 4.41
CA ILE A 85 8.04 5.29 4.20
C ILE A 85 9.28 6.15 3.87
N ARG A 86 10.44 5.90 4.50
CA ARG A 86 11.70 6.58 4.16
C ARG A 86 12.14 6.30 2.72
N GLU A 87 12.01 5.05 2.26
CA GLU A 87 12.32 4.68 0.88
C GLU A 87 11.36 5.34 -0.12
N PHE A 88 10.06 5.41 0.20
CA PHE A 88 9.08 6.11 -0.61
C PHE A 88 9.42 7.60 -0.73
N ALA A 89 9.74 8.24 0.39
CA ALA A 89 10.18 9.64 0.38
C ALA A 89 11.50 9.83 -0.39
N ARG A 90 12.46 8.90 -0.27
CA ARG A 90 13.75 8.98 -0.97
C ARG A 90 13.59 8.94 -2.49
N VAL A 91 12.72 8.08 -3.01
CA VAL A 91 12.56 7.89 -4.46
C VAL A 91 11.69 8.96 -5.11
N LEU A 92 10.83 9.63 -4.35
CA LEU A 92 10.06 10.77 -4.85
C LEU A 92 10.98 11.96 -5.15
N ALA A 93 10.70 12.65 -6.25
CA ALA A 93 11.27 13.97 -6.54
C ALA A 93 10.78 15.02 -5.53
N PRO A 94 11.49 16.14 -5.32
CA PRO A 94 10.94 17.28 -4.57
C PRO A 94 9.58 17.70 -5.14
N GLY A 95 8.57 17.88 -4.30
CA GLY A 95 7.18 18.16 -4.73
C GLY A 95 6.42 16.93 -5.25
N GLY A 96 7.06 15.77 -5.37
CA GLY A 96 6.41 14.52 -5.81
C GLY A 96 5.36 14.03 -4.81
N VAL A 97 4.35 13.31 -5.30
CA VAL A 97 3.17 12.91 -4.55
C VAL A 97 3.15 11.40 -4.31
N MET A 98 2.84 11.00 -3.09
CA MET A 98 2.51 9.64 -2.72
C MET A 98 1.00 9.50 -2.52
N ILE A 99 0.40 8.48 -3.13
CA ILE A 99 -0.95 8.01 -2.80
C ILE A 99 -0.81 6.68 -2.07
N TRP A 100 -1.24 6.66 -0.82
CA TRP A 100 -1.29 5.48 0.00
C TRP A 100 -2.74 5.09 0.25
N HIS A 101 -3.09 3.81 0.07
CA HIS A 101 -4.43 3.28 0.35
C HIS A 101 -4.36 1.99 1.15
N GLY A 102 -5.14 1.92 2.22
CA GLY A 102 -5.21 0.72 3.05
C GLY A 102 -6.30 0.78 4.12
N GLY A 103 -6.32 -0.25 4.97
CA GLY A 103 -7.27 -0.34 6.08
C GLY A 103 -7.06 0.77 7.11
N SER A 104 -8.14 1.43 7.52
CA SER A 104 -8.16 2.38 8.63
C SER A 104 -8.41 1.64 9.95
N ARG A 105 -7.45 1.70 10.87
CA ARG A 105 -7.57 1.06 12.19
C ARG A 105 -8.87 1.44 12.90
N ASP A 106 -9.20 2.72 12.94
CA ASP A 106 -10.36 3.22 13.67
C ASP A 106 -11.67 2.66 13.10
N GLY A 107 -11.81 2.69 11.77
CA GLY A 107 -13.01 2.18 11.11
C GLY A 107 -13.14 0.66 11.19
N VAL A 108 -12.03 -0.06 11.02
CA VAL A 108 -12.00 -1.52 11.17
C VAL A 108 -12.38 -1.92 12.60
N MET A 109 -11.82 -1.25 13.63
CA MET A 109 -12.15 -1.53 15.02
C MET A 109 -13.57 -1.13 15.38
N ALA A 110 -14.12 -0.07 14.80
CA ALA A 110 -15.51 0.33 15.03
C ALA A 110 -16.55 -0.69 14.51
N ARG A 111 -16.12 -1.59 13.62
CA ARG A 111 -16.96 -2.66 13.03
C ARG A 111 -16.32 -4.04 13.20
N PHE A 112 -15.43 -4.19 14.18
CA PHE A 112 -14.68 -5.41 14.39
C PHE A 112 -15.59 -6.61 14.65
N LEU A 113 -15.45 -7.62 13.80
CA LEU A 113 -16.07 -8.93 13.98
C LEU A 113 -14.96 -9.95 14.15
N SER A 114 -14.93 -10.63 15.29
CA SER A 114 -13.94 -11.68 15.57
C SER A 114 -14.12 -12.90 14.66
N ARG A 115 -15.34 -13.13 14.18
CA ARG A 115 -15.68 -14.21 13.25
C ARG A 115 -16.78 -13.76 12.30
N ASP A 116 -16.62 -14.11 11.05
CA ASP A 116 -17.64 -14.02 10.01
C ASP A 116 -17.40 -15.09 8.95
N TRP A 117 -18.41 -15.35 8.14
CA TRP A 117 -18.35 -16.29 7.02
C TRP A 117 -19.40 -15.92 5.98
N TRP A 118 -19.09 -16.24 4.73
CA TRP A 118 -19.98 -15.97 3.59
C TRP A 118 -19.77 -16.99 2.46
N PRO A 119 -20.81 -17.26 1.65
CA PRO A 119 -20.67 -18.02 0.41
C PRO A 119 -20.07 -17.12 -0.67
N THR A 120 -19.24 -17.72 -1.54
CA THR A 120 -18.82 -17.13 -2.82
C THR A 120 -19.70 -17.66 -3.95
N GLY A 121 -19.65 -16.98 -5.13
CA GLY A 121 -20.54 -17.33 -6.26
C GLY A 121 -20.33 -18.72 -6.86
N ASP A 122 -19.21 -19.37 -6.58
CA ASP A 122 -18.88 -20.74 -7.00
C ASP A 122 -19.29 -21.82 -5.97
N GLY A 123 -19.99 -21.44 -4.91
CA GLY A 123 -20.41 -22.34 -3.83
C GLY A 123 -19.35 -22.59 -2.75
N THR A 124 -18.22 -21.91 -2.81
CA THR A 124 -17.21 -21.97 -1.74
C THR A 124 -17.69 -21.17 -0.53
N MET A 125 -17.60 -21.75 0.67
CA MET A 125 -17.76 -21.04 1.93
C MET A 125 -16.42 -20.52 2.40
N VAL A 126 -16.34 -19.24 2.71
CA VAL A 126 -15.14 -18.59 3.27
C VAL A 126 -15.46 -18.10 4.66
N GLY A 127 -14.59 -18.40 5.62
CA GLY A 127 -14.68 -17.94 7.00
C GLY A 127 -13.43 -17.20 7.44
N HIS A 128 -13.60 -16.16 8.23
CA HIS A 128 -12.50 -15.49 8.92
C HIS A 128 -12.63 -15.64 10.42
N GLU A 129 -11.52 -15.94 11.06
CA GLU A 129 -11.32 -15.73 12.51
C GLU A 129 -10.26 -14.65 12.68
N ARG A 130 -10.56 -13.61 13.46
CA ARG A 130 -9.71 -12.44 13.64
C ARG A 130 -9.41 -12.19 15.10
N SER A 131 -8.15 -11.80 15.35
CA SER A 131 -7.75 -11.23 16.64
C SER A 131 -6.96 -9.94 16.40
N PHE A 132 -7.08 -8.99 17.32
CA PHE A 132 -6.38 -7.72 17.24
C PHE A 132 -5.60 -7.48 18.53
N ASP A 133 -4.30 -7.20 18.40
CA ASP A 133 -3.46 -6.77 19.51
C ASP A 133 -3.39 -5.24 19.54
N PRO A 134 -3.97 -4.57 20.54
CA PRO A 134 -4.00 -3.12 20.62
C PRO A 134 -2.62 -2.49 20.90
N LEU A 135 -1.67 -3.24 21.48
CA LEU A 135 -0.34 -2.73 21.79
C LEU A 135 0.52 -2.65 20.52
N SER A 136 0.51 -3.70 19.73
CA SER A 136 1.26 -3.72 18.47
C SER A 136 0.48 -3.14 17.29
N GLY A 137 -0.85 -3.02 17.40
CA GLY A 137 -1.72 -2.63 16.30
C GLY A 137 -1.89 -3.72 15.24
N VAL A 138 -1.51 -4.97 15.53
CA VAL A 138 -1.52 -6.07 14.57
C VAL A 138 -2.87 -6.79 14.58
N LEU A 139 -3.48 -6.87 13.42
CA LEU A 139 -4.62 -7.72 13.11
C LEU A 139 -4.09 -9.05 12.57
N THR A 140 -4.45 -10.14 13.22
CA THR A 140 -4.24 -11.51 12.73
C THR A 140 -5.54 -12.02 12.14
N VAL A 141 -5.51 -12.56 10.94
CA VAL A 141 -6.67 -13.13 10.24
C VAL A 141 -6.35 -14.56 9.82
N HIS A 142 -7.11 -15.49 10.36
CA HIS A 142 -7.17 -16.87 9.88
C HIS A 142 -8.33 -16.99 8.89
N THR A 143 -8.02 -17.27 7.65
CA THR A 143 -9.00 -17.52 6.60
C THR A 143 -9.09 -19.02 6.36
N LYS A 144 -10.31 -19.56 6.42
CA LYS A 144 -10.62 -20.95 6.06
C LYS A 144 -11.61 -20.95 4.92
N TRP A 145 -11.48 -21.90 4.02
CA TRP A 145 -12.46 -22.08 2.95
C TRP A 145 -12.71 -23.55 2.68
N THR A 146 -13.92 -23.85 2.22
CA THR A 146 -14.33 -25.16 1.74
C THR A 146 -15.31 -24.98 0.59
N GLY A 147 -15.14 -25.75 -0.47
CA GLY A 147 -15.96 -25.64 -1.66
C GLY A 147 -15.68 -26.73 -2.70
N PRO A 148 -16.29 -26.66 -3.88
CA PRO A 148 -16.14 -27.68 -4.93
C PRO A 148 -14.71 -27.91 -5.39
N ALA A 149 -13.86 -26.87 -5.33
CA ALA A 149 -12.44 -26.93 -5.70
C ALA A 149 -11.53 -27.43 -4.56
N GLY A 150 -12.09 -27.75 -3.38
CA GLY A 150 -11.35 -28.22 -2.21
C GLY A 150 -11.50 -27.30 -0.99
N ALA A 151 -10.71 -27.61 0.03
CA ALA A 151 -10.66 -26.86 1.28
C ALA A 151 -9.24 -26.42 1.57
N GLY A 152 -9.08 -25.35 2.34
CA GLY A 152 -7.78 -24.87 2.77
C GLY A 152 -7.89 -23.79 3.82
N GLU A 153 -6.74 -23.38 4.32
CA GLU A 153 -6.63 -22.29 5.29
C GLU A 153 -5.34 -21.51 5.07
N ARG A 154 -5.34 -20.26 5.53
CA ARG A 154 -4.16 -19.40 5.59
C ARG A 154 -4.26 -18.43 6.74
N GLU A 155 -3.11 -18.07 7.31
CA GLU A 155 -2.99 -16.95 8.24
C GLU A 155 -2.27 -15.80 7.55
N HIS A 156 -2.70 -14.57 7.85
CA HIS A 156 -1.89 -13.39 7.60
C HIS A 156 -1.99 -12.42 8.77
N ARG A 157 -0.97 -11.63 8.93
CA ARG A 157 -0.87 -10.59 9.96
C ARG A 157 -0.59 -9.27 9.29
N ILE A 158 -1.29 -8.25 9.72
CA ILE A 158 -1.10 -6.90 9.20
C ILE A 158 -1.23 -5.88 10.33
N ARG A 159 -0.33 -4.92 10.37
CA ARG A 159 -0.44 -3.77 11.26
C ARG A 159 -1.41 -2.77 10.65
N LEU A 160 -2.45 -2.45 11.39
CA LEU A 160 -3.38 -1.39 11.03
C LEU A 160 -2.89 -0.06 11.64
N TYR A 161 -2.95 0.97 10.82
CA TYR A 161 -2.58 2.32 11.21
C TYR A 161 -3.81 3.20 11.38
N THR A 162 -3.76 4.13 12.35
CA THR A 162 -4.63 5.30 12.36
C THR A 162 -4.07 6.34 11.39
N ALA A 163 -4.89 7.26 10.93
CA ALA A 163 -4.45 8.27 9.97
C ALA A 163 -3.36 9.20 10.55
N ASP A 164 -3.49 9.60 11.82
CA ASP A 164 -2.52 10.44 12.53
C ASP A 164 -1.17 9.74 12.71
N HIS A 165 -1.18 8.44 13.05
CA HIS A 165 0.07 7.68 13.16
C HIS A 165 0.78 7.58 11.81
N LEU A 166 0.04 7.27 10.73
CA LEU A 166 0.63 7.19 9.39
C LEU A 166 1.12 8.56 8.90
N ALA A 167 0.35 9.64 9.19
CA ALA A 167 0.78 11.00 8.91
C ALA A 167 2.07 11.38 9.66
N SER A 168 2.23 10.92 10.90
CA SER A 168 3.46 11.11 11.69
C SER A 168 4.65 10.39 11.05
N LEU A 169 4.48 9.14 10.61
CA LEU A 169 5.53 8.41 9.88
C LEU A 169 5.92 9.12 8.57
N CYS A 170 4.93 9.64 7.85
CA CYS A 170 5.16 10.44 6.65
C CYS A 170 5.97 11.71 6.98
N ALA A 171 5.59 12.45 8.03
CA ALA A 171 6.28 13.68 8.45
C ALA A 171 7.74 13.44 8.85
N GLU A 172 8.02 12.35 9.58
CA GLU A 172 9.39 11.90 9.91
C GLU A 172 10.26 11.68 8.68
N ALA A 173 9.64 11.24 7.57
CA ALA A 173 10.34 10.99 6.30
C ALA A 173 10.36 12.21 5.36
N GLY A 174 9.77 13.34 5.75
CA GLY A 174 9.70 14.55 4.94
C GLY A 174 8.54 14.59 3.94
N LEU A 175 7.51 13.77 4.16
CA LEU A 175 6.25 13.80 3.42
C LEU A 175 5.20 14.53 4.26
N ILE A 176 4.39 15.39 3.62
CA ILE A 176 3.27 16.09 4.27
C ILE A 176 1.99 15.47 3.72
N VAL A 177 1.16 14.92 4.58
CA VAL A 177 -0.20 14.50 4.23
C VAL A 177 -1.04 15.75 4.02
N GLU A 178 -1.50 15.96 2.79
CA GLU A 178 -2.30 17.10 2.39
C GLU A 178 -3.79 16.78 2.41
N GLU A 179 -4.15 15.52 2.07
CA GLU A 179 -5.54 15.09 1.94
C GLU A 179 -5.72 13.68 2.48
N ALA A 180 -6.92 13.39 3.00
CA ALA A 180 -7.33 12.09 3.50
C ALA A 180 -8.78 11.81 3.14
N TYR A 181 -9.04 10.65 2.53
CA TYR A 181 -10.34 10.24 1.99
C TYR A 181 -10.83 8.92 2.57
N ASP A 182 -12.14 8.71 2.52
CA ASP A 182 -12.84 7.47 2.87
C ASP A 182 -12.65 6.43 1.75
N GLY A 183 -11.58 5.65 1.82
CA GLY A 183 -11.21 4.69 0.78
C GLY A 183 -11.06 5.36 -0.59
N TRP A 184 -11.81 4.87 -1.58
CA TRP A 184 -11.83 5.39 -2.96
C TRP A 184 -12.96 6.39 -3.23
N ASN A 185 -13.60 6.90 -2.18
CA ASN A 185 -14.66 7.90 -2.32
C ASN A 185 -14.06 9.32 -2.24
N ASP A 186 -14.71 10.28 -2.88
CA ASP A 186 -14.37 11.71 -2.79
C ASP A 186 -14.81 12.33 -1.44
N ARG A 187 -15.15 11.50 -0.45
CA ARG A 187 -15.55 11.95 0.87
C ARG A 187 -14.33 12.08 1.77
N PRO A 188 -14.28 13.10 2.62
CA PRO A 188 -13.25 13.20 3.65
C PRO A 188 -13.23 11.97 4.55
N LEU A 189 -12.05 11.60 5.00
CA LEU A 189 -11.86 10.51 5.97
C LEU A 189 -12.69 10.77 7.24
N ALA A 190 -13.40 9.75 7.69
CA ALA A 190 -14.23 9.80 8.90
C ALA A 190 -13.85 8.67 9.87
N ARG A 191 -14.19 8.81 11.13
CA ARG A 191 -13.89 7.82 12.19
C ARG A 191 -14.36 6.39 11.88
N ARG A 192 -15.40 6.25 11.07
CA ARG A 192 -15.97 4.94 10.68
C ARG A 192 -15.56 4.46 9.29
N SER A 193 -14.70 5.19 8.61
CA SER A 193 -14.12 4.76 7.33
C SER A 193 -13.26 3.52 7.57
N THR A 194 -13.63 2.39 7.00
CA THR A 194 -12.91 1.12 7.15
C THR A 194 -11.64 1.07 6.30
N GLU A 195 -11.58 1.90 5.28
CA GLU A 195 -10.42 2.14 4.43
C GLU A 195 -10.09 3.63 4.43
N MET A 196 -8.85 3.96 4.15
CA MET A 196 -8.42 5.34 3.97
C MET A 196 -7.47 5.47 2.80
N THR A 197 -7.57 6.57 2.08
CA THR A 197 -6.59 7.01 1.10
C THR A 197 -5.94 8.29 1.61
N LEU A 198 -4.62 8.30 1.68
CA LEU A 198 -3.84 9.47 2.04
C LEU A 198 -3.06 9.98 0.83
N VAL A 199 -3.13 11.27 0.58
CA VAL A 199 -2.32 11.97 -0.41
C VAL A 199 -1.25 12.75 0.34
N ALA A 200 0.01 12.39 0.12
CA ALA A 200 1.14 13.02 0.78
C ALA A 200 2.14 13.57 -0.24
N ARG A 201 2.64 14.76 0.02
CA ARG A 201 3.61 15.44 -0.83
C ARG A 201 4.98 15.50 -0.18
N LYS A 202 6.02 15.22 -0.96
CA LYS A 202 7.40 15.43 -0.55
C LYS A 202 7.71 16.92 -0.48
N ARG A 203 8.24 17.37 0.66
CA ARG A 203 8.68 18.76 0.83
C ARG A 203 9.65 19.16 -0.27
N GLU A 204 9.45 20.34 -0.84
CA GLU A 204 10.46 20.99 -1.65
C GLU A 204 11.66 21.39 -0.78
N LEU A 205 12.87 21.08 -1.23
CA LEU A 205 14.05 21.65 -0.59
C LEU A 205 14.06 23.16 -0.90
N PRO A 206 14.29 24.02 0.08
CA PRO A 206 14.45 25.45 -0.19
C PRO A 206 15.54 25.60 -1.26
N ARG A 207 15.24 26.32 -2.34
CA ARG A 207 16.24 26.65 -3.37
C ARG A 207 17.40 27.32 -2.64
N ARG A 208 18.56 26.67 -2.61
CA ARG A 208 19.79 27.35 -2.18
C ARG A 208 19.93 28.58 -3.07
N GLY A 209 19.72 29.77 -2.49
CA GLY A 209 19.92 31.01 -3.19
C GLY A 209 21.31 30.94 -3.81
N ARG A 210 21.42 31.14 -5.13
CA ARG A 210 22.70 31.38 -5.77
C ARG A 210 23.15 32.69 -5.16
N GLY A 211 24.10 32.60 -4.21
CA GLY A 211 24.82 33.78 -3.72
C GLY A 211 25.41 34.53 -4.93
N ARG A 212 25.10 35.77 -5.02
CA ARG A 212 25.73 36.71 -5.97
C ARG A 212 27.18 36.93 -5.56
#